data_a77d766c8ab8d673101c720ed0779e11
#
_entry.id   a77d766c8ab8d673101c720ed0779e11
#
_cell.length_a   1.000
_cell.length_b   1.000
_cell.length_c   1.000
_cell.angle_alpha   90.00
_cell.angle_beta   90.00
_cell.angle_gamma   90.00
#
_symmetry.space_group_name_H-M   'P 1'
#
loop_
_entity.id
_entity.type
_entity.pdbx_description
1 polymer ?
#
loop_
_entity_poly.entity_id
_entity_poly.type
_entity_poly.pdbx_seq_one_letter_code
_entity_poly.pdbx_strand_id
1 'polypeptide(L)'
;MDYAALYQKKLTSAAEAVKVVKSGDWVDYGWCTNHPYTLDKALAARQNELKDVKVRGGVTMWMPEICKAEDAGEHFTWNSWHCSGIDRKIISKGMGYFIPMRYSELPRFYRDGNATVDVAMIQVTPMDKHGNFSYALACSHLADMLDAAKTVIVEVNENLLASGHTLKDITLPENTL
;
A
#
# COMPACT_ATOMS: atom_id res chain seq x y z
N MET A 1 -25.91 -9.46 0.44
CA MET A 1 -25.32 -8.27 -0.22
C MET A 1 -24.85 -8.69 -1.59
N ASP A 2 -25.11 -7.92 -2.65
CA ASP A 2 -24.59 -8.20 -3.99
C ASP A 2 -23.18 -7.61 -4.11
N TYR A 3 -22.17 -8.42 -3.80
CA TYR A 3 -20.77 -8.01 -3.84
C TYR A 3 -20.27 -7.72 -5.26
N ALA A 4 -20.82 -8.37 -6.27
CA ALA A 4 -20.44 -8.12 -7.66
C ALA A 4 -20.89 -6.70 -8.09
N ALA A 5 -22.12 -6.33 -7.79
CA ALA A 5 -22.63 -4.99 -8.07
C ALA A 5 -21.86 -3.92 -7.27
N LEU A 6 -21.55 -4.19 -6.01
CA LEU A 6 -20.74 -3.28 -5.18
C LEU A 6 -19.33 -3.10 -5.74
N TYR A 7 -18.68 -4.18 -6.16
CA TYR A 7 -17.36 -4.15 -6.79
C TYR A 7 -17.37 -3.28 -8.05
N GLN A 8 -18.34 -3.51 -8.96
CA GLN A 8 -18.46 -2.71 -10.19
C GLN A 8 -18.66 -1.23 -9.91
N LYS A 9 -19.42 -0.90 -8.87
CA LYS A 9 -19.64 0.50 -8.45
C LYS A 9 -18.38 1.19 -7.94
N LYS A 10 -17.48 0.41 -7.30
CA LYS A 10 -16.22 0.91 -6.71
C LYS A 10 -15.04 0.85 -7.67
N LEU A 11 -15.15 0.08 -8.76
CA LEU A 11 -14.09 -0.09 -9.74
C LEU A 11 -13.77 1.24 -10.43
N THR A 12 -12.51 1.65 -10.36
CA THR A 12 -12.04 2.89 -10.93
C THR A 12 -10.63 2.75 -11.50
N SER A 13 -10.13 3.75 -12.20
CA SER A 13 -8.76 3.75 -12.69
C SER A 13 -7.76 4.09 -11.57
N ALA A 14 -6.53 3.63 -11.69
CA ALA A 14 -5.47 3.99 -10.73
C ALA A 14 -5.29 5.51 -10.61
N ALA A 15 -5.37 6.24 -11.73
CA ALA A 15 -5.24 7.69 -11.76
C ALA A 15 -6.37 8.41 -10.97
N GLU A 16 -7.59 7.87 -11.01
CA GLU A 16 -8.69 8.40 -10.20
C GLU A 16 -8.54 8.00 -8.72
N ALA A 17 -8.21 6.73 -8.46
CA ALA A 17 -8.08 6.22 -7.09
C ALA A 17 -7.06 7.01 -6.27
N VAL A 18 -5.90 7.31 -6.85
CA VAL A 18 -4.83 8.04 -6.13
C VAL A 18 -5.12 9.52 -5.89
N LYS A 19 -6.20 10.07 -6.44
CA LYS A 19 -6.60 11.48 -6.19
C LYS A 19 -6.95 11.77 -4.73
N VAL A 20 -7.27 10.74 -3.96
CA VAL A 20 -7.55 10.90 -2.52
C VAL A 20 -6.32 11.28 -1.71
N VAL A 21 -5.11 10.97 -2.22
CA VAL A 21 -3.84 11.32 -1.57
C VAL A 21 -3.62 12.82 -1.64
N LYS A 22 -3.28 13.40 -0.49
CA LYS A 22 -3.01 14.83 -0.29
C LYS A 22 -1.58 15.04 0.19
N SER A 23 -1.09 16.26 0.02
CA SER A 23 0.18 16.66 0.61
C SER A 23 0.15 16.48 2.14
N GLY A 24 1.23 15.93 2.69
CA GLY A 24 1.36 15.64 4.12
C GLY A 24 0.83 14.26 4.55
N ASP A 25 0.12 13.54 3.70
CA ASP A 25 -0.44 12.22 4.05
C ASP A 25 0.62 11.16 4.33
N TRP A 26 0.24 10.20 5.17
CA TRP A 26 0.90 8.92 5.33
C TRP A 26 0.23 7.87 4.45
N VAL A 27 0.99 7.35 3.50
CA VAL A 27 0.54 6.32 2.56
C VAL A 27 1.27 5.02 2.83
N ASP A 28 0.55 3.96 3.13
CA ASP A 28 1.15 2.65 3.40
C ASP A 28 0.98 1.72 2.21
N TYR A 29 2.10 1.21 1.70
CA TYR A 29 2.12 0.26 0.62
C TYR A 29 2.08 -1.18 1.13
N GLY A 30 1.52 -2.05 0.30
CA GLY A 30 1.55 -3.48 0.54
C GLY A 30 2.98 -4.01 0.67
N TRP A 31 3.14 -5.06 1.47
CA TRP A 31 4.42 -5.68 1.79
C TRP A 31 4.88 -6.63 0.68
N CYS A 32 6.16 -6.60 0.35
CA CYS A 32 6.79 -7.57 -0.56
C CYS A 32 6.04 -7.69 -1.92
N THR A 33 5.38 -8.82 -2.17
CA THR A 33 4.62 -9.07 -3.41
C THR A 33 3.30 -8.30 -3.52
N ASN A 34 2.83 -7.69 -2.43
CA ASN A 34 1.60 -6.87 -2.43
C ASN A 34 1.85 -5.38 -2.69
N HIS A 35 3.06 -5.02 -3.06
CA HIS A 35 3.38 -3.66 -3.48
C HIS A 35 2.50 -3.23 -4.67
N PRO A 36 1.79 -2.09 -4.59
CA PRO A 36 0.80 -1.69 -5.59
C PRO A 36 1.47 -1.00 -6.78
N TYR A 37 1.92 -1.75 -7.76
CA TYR A 37 2.75 -1.26 -8.87
C TYR A 37 2.06 -0.19 -9.74
N THR A 38 0.80 -0.41 -10.10
CA THR A 38 0.04 0.51 -10.97
C THR A 38 -0.37 1.77 -10.21
N LEU A 39 -0.75 1.63 -8.93
CA LEU A 39 -1.08 2.76 -8.06
C LEU A 39 0.16 3.59 -7.75
N ASP A 40 1.32 2.96 -7.50
CA ASP A 40 2.60 3.64 -7.28
C ASP A 40 2.97 4.51 -8.49
N LYS A 41 2.84 3.95 -9.70
CA LYS A 41 3.06 4.70 -10.95
C LYS A 41 2.09 5.89 -11.10
N ALA A 42 0.83 5.68 -10.77
CA ALA A 42 -0.18 6.74 -10.82
C ALA A 42 0.09 7.83 -9.77
N LEU A 43 0.54 7.45 -8.56
CA LEU A 43 0.92 8.40 -7.52
C LEU A 43 2.16 9.20 -7.91
N ALA A 44 3.19 8.55 -8.47
CA ALA A 44 4.39 9.22 -8.98
C ALA A 44 4.07 10.26 -10.06
N ALA A 45 3.09 10.00 -10.92
CA ALA A 45 2.65 10.95 -11.95
C ALA A 45 2.07 12.25 -11.35
N ARG A 46 1.69 12.25 -10.06
CA ARG A 46 1.17 13.43 -9.34
C ARG A 46 2.24 14.19 -8.55
N GLN A 47 3.52 13.86 -8.72
CA GLN A 47 4.59 14.48 -7.90
C GLN A 47 4.51 16.02 -7.89
N ASN A 48 4.27 16.67 -9.03
CA ASN A 48 4.20 18.13 -9.11
C ASN A 48 3.01 18.77 -8.37
N GLU A 49 2.02 17.95 -7.98
CA GLU A 49 0.84 18.39 -7.22
C GLU A 49 1.02 18.17 -5.71
N LEU A 50 1.92 17.27 -5.33
CA LEU A 50 2.03 16.75 -3.97
C LEU A 50 3.36 17.17 -3.32
N LYS A 51 3.31 17.41 -2.01
CA LYS A 51 4.48 17.70 -1.18
C LYS A 51 4.39 16.96 0.14
N ASP A 52 5.54 16.53 0.67
CA ASP A 52 5.67 15.92 2.01
C ASP A 52 4.77 14.68 2.18
N VAL A 53 4.57 13.88 1.14
CA VAL A 53 3.87 12.60 1.24
C VAL A 53 4.84 11.55 1.77
N LYS A 54 4.51 10.95 2.90
CA LYS A 54 5.32 9.94 3.58
C LYS A 54 4.81 8.56 3.19
N VAL A 55 5.61 7.83 2.44
CA VAL A 55 5.24 6.47 2.00
C VAL A 55 5.97 5.44 2.83
N ARG A 56 5.25 4.50 3.43
CA ARG A 56 5.81 3.37 4.18
C ARG A 56 5.69 2.08 3.39
N GLY A 57 6.70 1.25 3.52
CA GLY A 57 6.73 -0.08 2.93
C GLY A 57 7.89 -0.89 3.49
N GLY A 58 8.27 -1.94 2.80
CA GLY A 58 9.44 -2.72 3.19
C GLY A 58 9.55 -4.03 2.43
N VAL A 59 10.73 -4.64 2.50
CA VAL A 59 11.11 -5.80 1.67
C VAL A 59 10.75 -5.53 0.21
N THR A 60 11.13 -4.34 -0.24
CA THR A 60 10.79 -3.84 -1.57
C THR A 60 11.46 -4.68 -2.65
N MET A 61 10.68 -5.19 -3.59
CA MET A 61 11.14 -6.11 -4.63
C MET A 61 11.64 -5.39 -5.87
N TRP A 62 11.20 -4.15 -6.10
CA TRP A 62 11.60 -3.29 -7.22
C TRP A 62 11.61 -1.83 -6.78
N MET A 63 12.29 -0.99 -7.55
CA MET A 63 12.36 0.45 -7.27
C MET A 63 10.97 1.08 -7.42
N PRO A 64 10.40 1.66 -6.34
CA PRO A 64 9.14 2.39 -6.44
C PRO A 64 9.23 3.54 -7.44
N GLU A 65 8.17 3.78 -8.21
CA GLU A 65 8.13 4.86 -9.19
C GLU A 65 8.26 6.24 -8.52
N ILE A 66 7.65 6.42 -7.34
CA ILE A 66 7.77 7.64 -6.53
C ILE A 66 9.22 7.96 -6.12
N CYS A 67 10.16 7.03 -6.25
CA CYS A 67 11.57 7.20 -5.90
C CYS A 67 12.50 7.34 -7.13
N LYS A 68 11.96 7.45 -8.34
CA LYS A 68 12.76 7.44 -9.57
C LYS A 68 13.17 8.82 -10.07
N ALA A 69 12.33 9.83 -9.91
CA ALA A 69 12.65 11.19 -10.34
C ALA A 69 13.81 11.78 -9.51
N GLU A 70 14.59 12.69 -10.11
CA GLU A 70 15.73 13.31 -9.44
C GLU A 70 15.30 14.16 -8.24
N ASP A 71 14.16 14.83 -8.34
CA ASP A 71 13.54 15.68 -7.32
C ASP A 71 12.51 14.93 -6.45
N ALA A 72 12.40 13.62 -6.58
CA ALA A 72 11.38 12.82 -5.87
C ALA A 72 11.38 13.07 -4.35
N GLY A 73 12.56 13.29 -3.77
CA GLY A 73 12.70 13.59 -2.34
C GLY A 73 12.06 14.90 -1.87
N GLU A 74 11.73 15.82 -2.79
CA GLU A 74 10.99 17.06 -2.47
C GLU A 74 9.49 16.82 -2.31
N HIS A 75 8.99 15.70 -2.85
CA HIS A 75 7.57 15.35 -2.92
C HIS A 75 7.22 14.17 -2.03
N PHE A 76 8.08 13.16 -2.01
CA PHE A 76 7.87 11.90 -1.32
C PHE A 76 9.03 11.54 -0.41
N THR A 77 8.73 10.89 0.72
CA THR A 77 9.73 10.29 1.60
C THR A 77 9.44 8.80 1.75
N TRP A 78 10.42 7.94 1.40
CA TRP A 78 10.30 6.51 1.57
C TRP A 78 10.68 6.09 2.99
N ASN A 79 9.79 5.43 3.70
CA ASN A 79 10.00 4.98 5.07
C ASN A 79 9.92 3.46 5.13
N SER A 80 11.05 2.79 5.31
CA SER A 80 11.11 1.33 5.24
C SER A 80 11.09 0.70 6.63
N TRP A 81 10.14 -0.19 6.86
CA TRP A 81 10.09 -1.03 8.06
C TRP A 81 11.15 -2.13 8.06
N HIS A 82 11.54 -2.62 6.88
CA HIS A 82 12.51 -3.70 6.74
C HIS A 82 13.25 -3.58 5.40
N CYS A 83 14.51 -3.20 5.47
CA CYS A 83 15.27 -2.81 4.28
C CYS A 83 15.75 -4.01 3.45
N SER A 84 15.19 -4.16 2.26
CA SER A 84 15.76 -4.95 1.17
C SER A 84 17.00 -4.25 0.55
N GLY A 85 17.58 -4.85 -0.48
CA GLY A 85 18.64 -4.20 -1.27
C GLY A 85 18.16 -2.92 -1.96
N ILE A 86 16.88 -2.87 -2.35
CA ILE A 86 16.26 -1.69 -2.98
C ILE A 86 16.06 -0.58 -1.95
N ASP A 87 15.47 -0.90 -0.80
CA ASP A 87 15.26 0.07 0.28
C ASP A 87 16.56 0.75 0.70
N ARG A 88 17.64 -0.03 0.84
CA ARG A 88 18.97 0.52 1.15
C ARG A 88 19.48 1.48 0.08
N LYS A 89 19.22 1.22 -1.19
CA LYS A 89 19.58 2.15 -2.29
C LYS A 89 18.80 3.46 -2.21
N ILE A 90 17.52 3.41 -1.87
CA ILE A 90 16.69 4.61 -1.69
C ILE A 90 17.23 5.44 -0.53
N ILE A 91 17.46 4.81 0.62
CA ILE A 91 17.96 5.48 1.82
C ILE A 91 19.36 6.07 1.59
N SER A 92 20.26 5.34 0.91
CA SER A 92 21.61 5.85 0.61
C SER A 92 21.62 7.09 -0.30
N LYS A 93 20.54 7.32 -1.05
CA LYS A 93 20.34 8.54 -1.86
C LYS A 93 19.72 9.69 -1.06
N GLY A 94 19.45 9.53 0.24
CA GLY A 94 18.81 10.54 1.06
C GLY A 94 17.30 10.68 0.85
N MET A 95 16.67 9.73 0.13
CA MET A 95 15.24 9.82 -0.23
C MET A 95 14.32 9.11 0.78
N GLY A 96 14.86 8.62 1.89
CA GLY A 96 14.06 7.89 2.84
C GLY A 96 14.79 7.52 4.12
N TYR A 97 14.03 6.86 5.00
CA TYR A 97 14.48 6.47 6.33
C TYR A 97 14.21 5.01 6.60
N PHE A 98 15.05 4.41 7.44
CA PHE A 98 14.75 3.12 8.05
C PHE A 98 14.02 3.36 9.38
N ILE A 99 12.90 2.68 9.56
CA ILE A 99 12.16 2.69 10.83
C ILE A 99 12.48 1.38 11.55
N PRO A 100 13.38 1.40 12.56
CA PRO A 100 13.80 0.19 13.25
C PRO A 100 12.66 -0.38 14.09
N MET A 101 12.18 -1.55 13.71
CA MET A 101 11.13 -2.25 14.43
C MET A 101 11.30 -3.76 14.30
N ARG A 102 10.95 -4.50 15.37
CA ARG A 102 10.84 -5.95 15.28
C ARG A 102 9.62 -6.31 14.43
N TYR A 103 9.78 -7.21 13.50
CA TYR A 103 8.70 -7.64 12.62
C TYR A 103 7.45 -8.10 13.37
N SER A 104 7.62 -8.83 14.48
CA SER A 104 6.51 -9.29 15.34
C SER A 104 5.77 -8.17 16.08
N GLU A 105 6.37 -6.99 16.22
CA GLU A 105 5.75 -5.84 16.89
C GLU A 105 4.95 -4.95 15.93
N LEU A 106 5.21 -5.07 14.63
CA LEU A 106 4.63 -4.20 13.62
C LEU A 106 3.09 -4.26 13.58
N PRO A 107 2.43 -5.43 13.63
CA PRO A 107 0.97 -5.49 13.70
C PRO A 107 0.41 -4.72 14.91
N ARG A 108 1.02 -4.90 16.08
CA ARG A 108 0.61 -4.20 17.30
C ARG A 108 0.77 -2.69 17.19
N PHE A 109 1.82 -2.22 16.51
CA PHE A 109 2.07 -0.79 16.32
C PHE A 109 0.92 -0.10 15.59
N TYR A 110 0.32 -0.76 14.61
CA TYR A 110 -0.89 -0.28 13.93
C TYR A 110 -2.12 -0.36 14.84
N ARG A 111 -2.36 -1.51 15.49
CA ARG A 111 -3.52 -1.70 16.39
C ARG A 111 -3.56 -0.71 17.56
N ASP A 112 -2.40 -0.38 18.10
CA ASP A 112 -2.29 0.56 19.23
C ASP A 112 -2.39 2.04 18.77
N GLY A 113 -2.62 2.30 17.48
CA GLY A 113 -2.79 3.65 16.95
C GLY A 113 -1.49 4.47 16.86
N ASN A 114 -0.33 3.81 16.94
CA ASN A 114 0.98 4.50 16.86
C ASN A 114 1.39 4.86 15.44
N ALA A 115 0.69 4.32 14.43
CA ALA A 115 0.88 4.66 13.02
C ALA A 115 -0.38 5.34 12.48
N THR A 116 -0.28 6.58 12.03
CA THR A 116 -1.32 7.18 11.19
C THR A 116 -1.26 6.57 9.80
N VAL A 117 -2.39 6.12 9.26
CA VAL A 117 -2.51 5.63 7.87
C VAL A 117 -3.63 6.40 7.21
N ASP A 118 -3.28 7.41 6.41
CA ASP A 118 -4.29 8.18 5.67
C ASP A 118 -4.81 7.36 4.50
N VAL A 119 -3.90 6.74 3.75
CA VAL A 119 -4.24 5.87 2.63
C VAL A 119 -3.40 4.59 2.67
N ALA A 120 -4.05 3.44 2.58
CA ALA A 120 -3.38 2.16 2.37
C ALA A 120 -3.56 1.72 0.91
N MET A 121 -2.49 1.31 0.26
CA MET A 121 -2.49 0.82 -1.12
C MET A 121 -1.85 -0.55 -1.18
N ILE A 122 -2.61 -1.56 -1.57
CA ILE A 122 -2.10 -2.93 -1.66
C ILE A 122 -2.51 -3.60 -2.96
N GLN A 123 -1.71 -4.57 -3.39
CA GLN A 123 -2.08 -5.47 -4.47
C GLN A 123 -2.74 -6.74 -3.90
N VAL A 124 -3.84 -7.17 -4.51
CA VAL A 124 -4.65 -8.32 -4.08
C VAL A 124 -5.06 -9.19 -5.26
N THR A 125 -5.54 -10.41 -4.97
CA THR A 125 -6.16 -11.28 -6.00
C THR A 125 -7.51 -10.73 -6.45
N PRO A 126 -8.10 -11.25 -7.55
CA PRO A 126 -9.51 -10.98 -7.86
C PRO A 126 -10.43 -11.35 -6.70
N MET A 127 -11.53 -10.59 -6.60
CA MET A 127 -12.57 -10.83 -5.60
C MET A 127 -13.26 -12.20 -5.80
N ASP A 128 -13.46 -12.93 -4.72
CA ASP A 128 -14.24 -14.18 -4.75
C ASP A 128 -15.76 -13.91 -4.75
N LYS A 129 -16.54 -14.99 -4.88
CA LYS A 129 -18.02 -14.93 -4.86
C LYS A 129 -18.63 -14.45 -3.54
N HIS A 130 -17.83 -14.40 -2.47
CA HIS A 130 -18.24 -13.96 -1.13
C HIS A 130 -17.82 -12.51 -0.84
N GLY A 131 -17.21 -11.83 -1.80
CA GLY A 131 -16.76 -10.45 -1.66
C GLY A 131 -15.37 -10.29 -1.03
N ASN A 132 -14.58 -11.36 -0.96
CA ASN A 132 -13.27 -11.35 -0.33
C ASN A 132 -12.15 -11.28 -1.37
N PHE A 133 -11.07 -10.57 -0.99
CA PHE A 133 -9.81 -10.56 -1.70
C PHE A 133 -8.75 -11.28 -0.87
N SER A 134 -7.85 -12.01 -1.53
CA SER A 134 -6.71 -12.64 -0.85
C SER A 134 -5.48 -11.75 -0.93
N TYR A 135 -4.70 -11.73 0.17
CA TYR A 135 -3.35 -11.14 0.20
C TYR A 135 -2.32 -11.93 -0.62
N ALA A 136 -2.71 -13.04 -1.24
CA ALA A 136 -1.82 -13.95 -1.95
C ALA A 136 -0.68 -14.45 -1.04
N LEU A 137 0.58 -14.08 -1.34
CA LEU A 137 1.77 -14.66 -0.70
C LEU A 137 2.25 -13.90 0.55
N ALA A 138 1.81 -12.67 0.78
CA ALA A 138 2.39 -11.81 1.81
C ALA A 138 1.35 -11.08 2.66
N CYS A 139 0.65 -11.82 3.53
CA CYS A 139 -0.29 -11.21 4.48
C CYS A 139 0.44 -10.27 5.47
N SER A 140 1.54 -10.75 6.10
CA SER A 140 2.35 -9.96 7.03
C SER A 140 1.47 -9.20 8.05
N HIS A 141 1.71 -7.89 8.20
CA HIS A 141 0.96 -6.96 9.05
C HIS A 141 -0.19 -6.25 8.30
N LEU A 142 -0.48 -6.67 7.06
CA LEU A 142 -1.38 -5.90 6.20
C LEU A 142 -2.81 -5.80 6.75
N ALA A 143 -3.31 -6.83 7.43
CA ALA A 143 -4.64 -6.79 8.03
C ALA A 143 -4.76 -5.63 9.04
N ASP A 144 -3.78 -5.52 9.96
CA ASP A 144 -3.78 -4.45 10.97
C ASP A 144 -3.54 -3.06 10.35
N MET A 145 -2.74 -2.98 9.30
CA MET A 145 -2.52 -1.76 8.53
C MET A 145 -3.81 -1.28 7.86
N LEU A 146 -4.57 -2.18 7.23
CA LEU A 146 -5.82 -1.86 6.56
C LEU A 146 -6.91 -1.46 7.56
N ASP A 147 -6.97 -2.13 8.72
CA ASP A 147 -7.91 -1.79 9.80
C ASP A 147 -7.62 -0.38 10.38
N ALA A 148 -6.36 0.06 10.34
CA ALA A 148 -5.94 1.40 10.79
C ALA A 148 -6.13 2.49 9.73
N ALA A 149 -6.33 2.13 8.46
CA ALA A 149 -6.37 3.08 7.36
C ALA A 149 -7.69 3.84 7.27
N LYS A 150 -7.60 5.17 7.02
CA LYS A 150 -8.78 6.00 6.73
C LYS A 150 -9.38 5.67 5.35
N THR A 151 -8.53 5.36 4.37
CA THR A 151 -8.92 4.94 3.02
C THR A 151 -8.08 3.76 2.57
N VAL A 152 -8.71 2.76 1.99
CA VAL A 152 -8.04 1.58 1.43
C VAL A 152 -8.24 1.56 -0.09
N ILE A 153 -7.15 1.44 -0.83
CA ILE A 153 -7.17 1.25 -2.28
C ILE A 153 -6.56 -0.12 -2.58
N VAL A 154 -7.32 -0.97 -3.26
CA VAL A 154 -6.85 -2.29 -3.67
C VAL A 154 -6.57 -2.31 -5.18
N GLU A 155 -5.37 -2.71 -5.54
CA GLU A 155 -4.99 -3.01 -6.92
C GLU A 155 -5.23 -4.49 -7.20
N VAL A 156 -6.24 -4.79 -8.00
CA VAL A 156 -6.58 -6.17 -8.33
C VAL A 156 -5.66 -6.69 -9.44
N ASN A 157 -4.93 -7.78 -9.15
CA ASN A 157 -4.04 -8.44 -10.10
C ASN A 157 -4.46 -9.88 -10.33
N GLU A 158 -4.94 -10.18 -11.53
CA GLU A 158 -5.39 -11.51 -11.94
C GLU A 158 -4.27 -12.56 -12.00
N ASN A 159 -3.01 -12.11 -12.01
CA ASN A 159 -1.84 -12.99 -12.03
C ASN A 159 -1.36 -13.40 -10.62
N LEU A 160 -1.92 -12.82 -9.56
CA LEU A 160 -1.61 -13.25 -8.20
C LEU A 160 -2.23 -14.60 -7.89
N LEU A 161 -1.41 -15.52 -7.37
CA LEU A 161 -1.89 -16.83 -6.92
C LEU A 161 -2.68 -16.64 -5.62
N ALA A 162 -3.95 -17.07 -5.62
CA ALA A 162 -4.70 -17.18 -4.40
C ALA A 162 -4.03 -18.22 -3.49
N SER A 163 -3.51 -17.80 -2.34
CA SER A 163 -3.06 -18.74 -1.33
C SER A 163 -4.30 -19.36 -0.66
N GLY A 164 -4.35 -20.67 -0.52
CA GLY A 164 -5.42 -21.36 0.19
C GLY A 164 -5.45 -21.10 1.72
N HIS A 165 -4.63 -20.17 2.20
CA HIS A 165 -4.56 -19.76 3.59
C HIS A 165 -5.06 -18.31 3.71
N THR A 166 -6.36 -18.20 3.80
CA THR A 166 -7.02 -16.94 4.16
C THR A 166 -6.95 -16.75 5.67
N LEU A 167 -5.99 -15.95 6.13
CA LEU A 167 -5.94 -15.59 7.55
C LEU A 167 -6.99 -14.55 7.94
N LYS A 168 -7.61 -13.91 7.06
CA LYS A 168 -8.78 -13.02 7.14
C LYS A 168 -8.90 -12.38 5.77
N ASP A 169 -9.92 -12.76 5.05
CA ASP A 169 -10.19 -12.13 3.78
C ASP A 169 -10.56 -10.67 4.00
N ILE A 170 -10.05 -9.80 3.13
CA ILE A 170 -10.49 -8.42 3.11
C ILE A 170 -11.90 -8.44 2.54
N THR A 171 -12.90 -8.38 3.39
CA THR A 171 -14.26 -8.09 2.93
C THR A 171 -14.26 -6.64 2.46
N LEU A 172 -14.84 -6.38 1.29
CA LEU A 172 -14.89 -5.04 0.70
C LEU A 172 -15.45 -4.03 1.71
N PRO A 173 -14.63 -3.28 2.45
CA PRO A 173 -15.13 -2.34 3.45
C PRO A 173 -15.72 -1.11 2.75
N GLU A 174 -16.58 -0.38 3.47
CA GLU A 174 -17.24 0.81 2.92
C GLU A 174 -16.25 1.89 2.47
N ASN A 175 -15.09 1.96 3.11
CA ASN A 175 -14.00 2.91 2.80
C ASN A 175 -13.03 2.42 1.72
N THR A 176 -13.33 1.32 1.00
CA THR A 176 -12.51 0.84 -0.13
C THR A 176 -12.86 1.56 -1.42
N LEU A 177 -11.86 1.99 -2.14
CA LEU A 177 -11.90 2.52 -3.51
C LEU A 177 -11.21 1.56 -4.47
#